data_18668f71a3715625a1e09fcef4847f01
#
_entry.id   18668f71a3715625a1e09fcef4847f01
#
_cell.length_a   1.000
_cell.length_b   1.000
_cell.length_c   1.000
_cell.angle_alpha   90.00
_cell.angle_beta   90.00
_cell.angle_gamma   90.00
#
_symmetry.space_group_name_H-M   'P 1'
#
loop_
_entity.id
_entity.type
_entity.pdbx_description
1 polymer ?
#
loop_
_entity_poly.entity_id
_entity_poly.type
_entity_poly.pdbx_seq_one_letter_code
_entity_poly.pdbx_strand_id
1 'polypeptide(L)'
;MSRTNFDTLLEAGCHFGHLKRKWNPSMAPYIFMERNGIHIIDLHKTVAKVDEAADALKQIAKSGKKVLFVATKKQAKQVVAEKAASVNMPYVIERWPGGMLTNFRLSVRL
;
A
#
# COMPACT_ATOMS: atom_id res chain seq x y z
N MET A 1 2.23 -20.06 -0.28
CA MET A 1 1.33 -19.70 -1.38
C MET A 1 1.21 -18.21 -1.51
N SER A 2 1.44 -17.68 -2.70
CA SER A 2 1.36 -16.25 -2.92
C SER A 2 -0.08 -15.75 -2.89
N ARG A 3 -0.28 -14.58 -2.32
CA ARG A 3 -1.60 -13.93 -2.23
C ARG A 3 -1.99 -13.22 -3.51
N THR A 4 -1.03 -12.99 -4.38
CA THR A 4 -1.23 -12.43 -5.70
C THR A 4 -0.19 -13.01 -6.65
N ASN A 5 -0.26 -12.65 -7.92
CA ASN A 5 0.70 -13.16 -8.90
C ASN A 5 1.08 -12.05 -9.88
N PHE A 6 2.11 -12.33 -10.67
CA PHE A 6 2.65 -11.39 -11.64
C PHE A 6 1.61 -10.94 -12.66
N ASP A 7 0.85 -11.88 -13.21
CA ASP A 7 -0.12 -11.56 -14.27
C ASP A 7 -1.25 -10.66 -13.77
N THR A 8 -1.76 -10.93 -12.57
CA THR A 8 -2.81 -10.11 -11.98
C THR A 8 -2.35 -8.68 -11.75
N LEU A 9 -1.12 -8.51 -11.22
CA LEU A 9 -0.56 -7.19 -11.00
C LEU A 9 -0.29 -6.46 -12.31
N LEU A 10 0.16 -7.16 -13.32
CA LEU A 10 0.43 -6.57 -14.64
C LEU A 10 -0.86 -6.05 -15.29
N GLU A 11 -1.95 -6.83 -15.24
CA GLU A 11 -3.25 -6.43 -15.76
C GLU A 11 -3.77 -5.18 -15.05
N ALA A 12 -3.53 -5.07 -13.76
CA ALA A 12 -3.96 -3.91 -12.98
C ALA A 12 -3.10 -2.67 -13.18
N GLY A 13 -2.01 -2.76 -13.96
CA GLY A 13 -1.12 -1.63 -14.20
C GLY A 13 -0.16 -1.34 -13.07
N CYS A 14 0.06 -2.28 -12.17
CA CYS A 14 0.92 -2.08 -11.00
C CYS A 14 2.40 -1.93 -11.34
N HIS A 15 2.78 -2.22 -12.59
CA HIS A 15 4.17 -2.10 -13.03
C HIS A 15 4.58 -0.66 -13.35
N PHE A 16 3.64 0.26 -13.49
CA PHE A 16 3.95 1.66 -13.76
C PHE A 16 4.39 2.37 -12.48
N GLY A 17 5.61 2.90 -12.51
CA GLY A 17 6.15 3.67 -11.40
C GLY A 17 6.13 5.18 -11.68
N HIS A 18 6.98 5.92 -10.97
CA HIS A 18 7.10 7.35 -11.16
C HIS A 18 7.82 7.69 -12.47
N LEU A 19 7.63 8.92 -12.93
CA LEU A 19 8.44 9.47 -14.01
C LEU A 19 9.92 9.46 -13.57
N LYS A 20 10.82 9.20 -14.52
CA LYS A 20 12.25 9.13 -14.25
C LYS A 20 12.76 10.32 -13.44
N ARG A 21 12.34 11.54 -13.79
CA ARG A 21 12.80 12.77 -13.14
C ARG A 21 12.22 13.00 -11.73
N LYS A 22 11.23 12.20 -11.33
CA LYS A 22 10.53 12.39 -10.05
C LYS A 22 10.67 11.20 -9.10
N TRP A 23 11.48 10.23 -9.46
CA TRP A 23 11.62 9.03 -8.66
C TRP A 23 12.52 9.23 -7.44
N ASN A 24 12.36 8.36 -6.48
CA ASN A 24 13.25 8.32 -5.31
C ASN A 24 14.33 7.26 -5.57
N PRO A 25 15.62 7.62 -5.52
CA PRO A 25 16.71 6.65 -5.75
C PRO A 25 16.67 5.42 -4.85
N SER A 26 16.02 5.49 -3.70
CA SER A 26 15.84 4.33 -2.82
C SER A 26 15.07 3.21 -3.47
N MET A 27 14.32 3.50 -4.54
CA MET A 27 13.55 2.50 -5.28
C MET A 27 14.38 1.73 -6.31
N ALA A 28 15.66 2.10 -6.51
CA ALA A 28 16.49 1.46 -7.54
C ALA A 28 16.45 -0.08 -7.52
N PRO A 29 16.52 -0.76 -6.35
CA PRO A 29 16.48 -2.23 -6.34
C PRO A 29 15.18 -2.83 -6.87
N TYR A 30 14.11 -2.04 -6.97
CA TYR A 30 12.78 -2.50 -7.35
C TYR A 30 12.39 -2.11 -8.77
N ILE A 31 13.25 -1.36 -9.47
CA ILE A 31 12.99 -0.90 -10.83
C ILE A 31 13.58 -1.89 -11.81
N PHE A 32 12.74 -2.40 -12.71
CA PHE A 32 13.15 -3.36 -13.73
C PHE A 32 13.79 -2.66 -14.93
N MET A 33 13.12 -1.61 -15.43
CA MET A 33 13.60 -0.86 -16.60
C MET A 33 12.90 0.49 -16.67
N GLU A 34 13.33 1.31 -17.63
CA GLU A 34 12.69 2.57 -17.96
C GLU A 34 12.08 2.46 -19.35
N ARG A 35 10.87 2.98 -19.51
CA ARG A 35 10.21 3.02 -20.82
C ARG A 35 9.46 4.34 -20.95
N ASN A 36 9.77 5.09 -22.02
CA ASN A 36 9.13 6.39 -22.30
C ASN A 36 9.24 7.37 -21.11
N GLY A 37 10.38 7.35 -20.43
CA GLY A 37 10.61 8.24 -19.29
C GLY A 37 9.90 7.81 -18.00
N ILE A 38 9.28 6.64 -17.97
CA ILE A 38 8.59 6.10 -16.81
C ILE A 38 9.33 4.85 -16.33
N HIS A 39 9.60 4.75 -15.04
CA HIS A 39 10.19 3.56 -14.45
C HIS A 39 9.18 2.42 -14.41
N ILE A 40 9.61 1.24 -14.75
CA ILE A 40 8.78 0.03 -14.67
C ILE A 40 9.23 -0.78 -13.47
N ILE A 41 8.29 -1.04 -12.58
CA ILE A 41 8.56 -1.77 -11.34
C ILE A 41 8.67 -3.27 -11.63
N ASP A 42 9.61 -3.94 -10.97
CA ASP A 42 9.77 -5.39 -11.05
C ASP A 42 8.66 -6.05 -10.22
N LEU A 43 7.64 -6.57 -10.90
CA LEU A 43 6.47 -7.17 -10.23
C LEU A 43 6.79 -8.47 -9.51
N HIS A 44 7.88 -9.16 -9.87
CA HIS A 44 8.29 -10.35 -9.11
C HIS A 44 8.68 -9.95 -7.69
N LYS A 45 9.34 -8.82 -7.54
CA LYS A 45 9.68 -8.28 -6.22
C LYS A 45 8.43 -7.80 -5.49
N THR A 46 7.48 -7.22 -6.22
CA THR A 46 6.20 -6.78 -5.63
C THR A 46 5.45 -7.96 -5.05
N VAL A 47 5.36 -9.07 -5.76
CA VAL A 47 4.69 -10.28 -5.26
C VAL A 47 5.34 -10.77 -3.97
N ALA A 48 6.68 -10.84 -3.94
CA ALA A 48 7.40 -11.26 -2.74
C ALA A 48 7.15 -10.33 -1.57
N LYS A 49 7.15 -9.02 -1.80
CA LYS A 49 6.93 -8.03 -0.75
C LYS A 49 5.49 -8.02 -0.24
N VAL A 50 4.52 -8.28 -1.10
CA VAL A 50 3.12 -8.42 -0.66
C VAL A 50 2.98 -9.60 0.29
N ASP A 51 3.61 -10.72 -0.01
CA ASP A 51 3.58 -11.89 0.87
C ASP A 51 4.24 -11.60 2.22
N GLU A 52 5.40 -10.94 2.22
CA GLU A 52 6.06 -10.52 3.46
C GLU A 52 5.17 -9.58 4.29
N ALA A 53 4.57 -8.59 3.63
CA ALA A 53 3.70 -7.63 4.32
C ALA A 53 2.49 -8.31 4.93
N ALA A 54 1.87 -9.24 4.20
CA ALA A 54 0.71 -9.96 4.67
C ALA A 54 1.05 -10.84 5.88
N ASP A 55 2.23 -11.47 5.87
CA ASP A 55 2.67 -12.28 7.01
C ASP A 55 2.92 -11.41 8.24
N ALA A 56 3.52 -10.24 8.06
CA ALA A 56 3.72 -9.28 9.15
C ALA A 56 2.40 -8.83 9.74
N LEU A 57 1.41 -8.50 8.91
CA LEU A 57 0.07 -8.11 9.36
C LEU A 57 -0.63 -9.24 10.09
N LYS A 58 -0.44 -10.47 9.63
CA LYS A 58 -1.02 -11.66 10.28
C LYS A 58 -0.47 -11.81 11.71
N GLN A 59 0.82 -11.58 11.91
CA GLN A 59 1.42 -11.65 13.25
C GLN A 59 0.88 -10.55 14.16
N ILE A 60 0.72 -9.34 13.63
CA ILE A 60 0.15 -8.21 14.39
C ILE A 60 -1.29 -8.53 14.81
N ALA A 61 -2.09 -9.07 13.90
CA ALA A 61 -3.48 -9.42 14.19
C ALA A 61 -3.57 -10.52 15.24
N LYS A 62 -2.67 -11.50 15.19
CA LYS A 62 -2.63 -12.59 16.19
C LYS A 62 -2.30 -12.07 17.58
N SER A 63 -1.54 -10.98 17.69
CA SER A 63 -1.20 -10.39 18.98
C SER A 63 -2.33 -9.54 19.58
N GLY A 64 -3.46 -9.43 18.88
CA GLY A 64 -4.61 -8.65 19.33
C GLY A 64 -4.53 -7.16 19.02
N LYS A 65 -3.51 -6.73 18.30
CA LYS A 65 -3.36 -5.32 17.94
C LYS A 65 -4.20 -4.96 16.72
N LYS A 66 -4.51 -3.68 16.60
CA LYS A 66 -5.26 -3.16 15.45
C LYS A 66 -4.31 -2.61 14.40
N VAL A 67 -4.74 -2.68 13.15
CA VAL A 67 -4.03 -2.12 12.00
C VAL A 67 -4.83 -0.93 11.49
N LEU A 68 -4.21 0.24 11.39
CA LEU A 68 -4.85 1.42 10.82
C LEU A 68 -4.56 1.45 9.32
N PHE A 69 -5.60 1.31 8.52
CA PHE A 69 -5.47 1.40 7.06
C PHE A 69 -5.61 2.85 6.63
N VAL A 70 -4.71 3.31 5.77
CA VAL A 70 -4.70 4.68 5.28
C VAL A 70 -4.71 4.67 3.75
N ALA A 71 -5.72 5.29 3.16
CA ALA A 71 -5.82 5.41 1.71
C ALA A 71 -6.50 6.72 1.36
N THR A 72 -5.71 7.71 0.98
CA THR A 72 -6.21 9.04 0.67
C THR A 72 -6.40 9.29 -0.83
N LYS A 73 -5.88 8.41 -1.69
CA LYS A 73 -6.08 8.53 -3.13
C LYS A 73 -7.47 8.09 -3.55
N LYS A 74 -8.07 8.79 -4.49
CA LYS A 74 -9.42 8.50 -4.97
C LYS A 74 -9.58 7.05 -5.41
N GLN A 75 -8.59 6.49 -6.09
CA GLN A 75 -8.66 5.13 -6.63
C GLN A 75 -8.74 4.07 -5.54
N ALA A 76 -8.21 4.36 -4.36
CA ALA A 76 -8.09 3.37 -3.29
C ALA A 76 -9.10 3.54 -2.16
N LYS A 77 -9.69 4.74 -2.00
CA LYS A 77 -10.56 5.06 -0.86
C LYS A 77 -11.63 4.01 -0.59
N GLN A 78 -12.47 3.74 -1.57
CA GLN A 78 -13.61 2.85 -1.38
C GLN A 78 -13.17 1.42 -1.14
N VAL A 79 -12.20 0.94 -1.91
CA VAL A 79 -11.69 -0.43 -1.77
C VAL A 79 -11.13 -0.66 -0.38
N VAL A 80 -10.30 0.27 0.10
CA VAL A 80 -9.68 0.15 1.43
C VAL A 80 -10.73 0.24 2.53
N ALA A 81 -11.68 1.15 2.42
CA ALA A 81 -12.76 1.28 3.41
C ALA A 81 -13.56 -0.01 3.54
N GLU A 82 -13.97 -0.59 2.41
CA GLU A 82 -14.74 -1.84 2.41
C GLU A 82 -13.95 -3.00 3.01
N LYS A 83 -12.70 -3.14 2.60
CA LYS A 83 -11.87 -4.27 3.08
C LYS A 83 -11.49 -4.13 4.55
N ALA A 84 -11.15 -2.92 4.99
CA ALA A 84 -10.83 -2.69 6.40
C ALA A 84 -12.05 -2.93 7.28
N ALA A 85 -13.21 -2.45 6.86
CA ALA A 85 -14.45 -2.66 7.61
C ALA A 85 -14.81 -4.15 7.70
N SER A 86 -14.54 -4.93 6.65
CA SER A 86 -14.86 -6.36 6.64
C SER A 86 -14.08 -7.16 7.69
N VAL A 87 -12.94 -6.64 8.14
CA VAL A 87 -12.11 -7.27 9.18
C VAL A 87 -12.11 -6.47 10.49
N ASN A 88 -13.02 -5.52 10.63
CA ASN A 88 -13.15 -4.67 11.81
C ASN A 88 -11.88 -3.91 12.19
N MET A 89 -11.15 -3.43 11.19
CA MET A 89 -9.96 -2.60 11.41
C MET A 89 -10.28 -1.14 11.12
N PRO A 90 -9.66 -0.19 11.86
CA PRO A 90 -9.86 1.23 11.59
C PRO A 90 -9.24 1.65 10.27
N TYR A 91 -9.78 2.70 9.66
CA TYR A 91 -9.24 3.21 8.40
C TYR A 91 -9.40 4.72 8.31
N VAL A 92 -8.49 5.34 7.57
CA VAL A 92 -8.52 6.76 7.22
C VAL A 92 -8.48 6.85 5.69
N ILE A 93 -9.55 7.37 5.10
CA ILE A 93 -9.67 7.48 3.64
C ILE A 93 -9.83 8.92 3.16
N GLU A 94 -9.92 9.87 4.07
CA GLU A 94 -9.97 11.28 3.74
C GLU A 94 -8.56 11.86 3.82
N ARG A 95 -8.41 13.03 4.41
CA ARG A 95 -7.10 13.65 4.56
C ARG A 95 -6.36 13.07 5.76
N TRP A 96 -5.03 12.90 5.65
CA TRP A 96 -4.22 12.55 6.81
C TRP A 96 -4.02 13.80 7.66
N PRO A 97 -4.67 13.91 8.82
CA PRO A 97 -4.55 15.10 9.65
C PRO A 97 -3.16 15.20 10.28
N GLY A 98 -2.67 16.42 10.44
CA GLY A 98 -1.45 16.65 11.21
C GLY A 98 -1.65 16.15 12.64
N GLY A 99 -0.63 15.53 13.22
CA GLY A 99 -0.70 14.99 14.57
C GLY A 99 -1.42 13.66 14.70
N MET A 100 -1.71 12.98 13.60
CA MET A 100 -2.37 11.66 13.64
C MET A 100 -1.62 10.67 14.52
N LEU A 101 -0.29 10.69 14.49
CA LEU A 101 0.53 9.78 15.29
C LEU A 101 0.79 10.28 16.71
N THR A 102 0.72 11.59 16.92
CA THR A 102 1.04 12.20 18.23
C THR A 102 -0.20 12.66 18.98
N ASN A 103 -1.27 12.98 18.27
CA ASN A 103 -2.50 13.52 18.82
C ASN A 103 -3.70 12.72 18.32
N PHE A 104 -3.63 11.43 18.44
CA PHE A 104 -4.59 10.49 17.84
C PHE A 104 -6.04 10.77 18.25
N ARG A 105 -6.25 11.06 19.54
CA ARG A 105 -7.62 11.29 20.05
C ARG A 105 -8.33 12.45 19.36
N LEU A 106 -7.61 13.53 19.06
CA LEU A 106 -8.17 14.68 18.39
C LEU A 106 -8.37 14.42 16.88
N SER A 107 -7.43 13.66 16.30
CA SER A 107 -7.45 13.39 14.85
C SER A 107 -8.56 12.43 14.43
N VAL A 108 -8.94 11.50 15.29
CA VAL A 108 -9.92 10.46 14.96
C VAL A 108 -11.38 10.92 15.10
N ARG A 109 -11.62 12.13 15.54
CA ARG A 109 -12.96 12.68 15.69
C ARG A 109 -13.58 13.17 14.39
N LEU A 110 -13.10 12.67 13.31
CA LEU A 110 -13.56 13.12 11.99
C LEU A 110 -14.84 12.43 11.54
#